data_efdf13ff4a7ba46593cd9a5ac4abbcf1
#
_entry.id   efdf13ff4a7ba46593cd9a5ac4abbcf1
#
_cell.length_a   1.000
_cell.length_b   1.000
_cell.length_c   1.000
_cell.angle_alpha   90.00
_cell.angle_beta   90.00
_cell.angle_gamma   90.00
#
_symmetry.space_group_name_H-M   'P 1'
#
loop_
_entity.id
_entity.type
_entity.pdbx_description
1 polymer ?
#
loop_
_entity_poly.entity_id
_entity_poly.type
_entity_poly.pdbx_seq_one_letter_code
_entity_poly.pdbx_strand_id
1 'polypeptide(L)'
;GTKPVLFYPVLGVLFIGLAITFVINPPVSALNHWLMDSLQSMGTTSRVLLGLIFGAMMSVDMGGPVNKAAYVIGTGALATGEYGIMAAVMAGGMVPPLAIALCTTFFPSRFTEAERKSGITNYIMGLSFITEGAIPFAAADPVRVLPACIIGAGTAGALSMFFECTLRAPHGGIFVVPTIGNPLLYLASIAIGSVIACIILALLKPSLKK
;
A
#
# COMPACT_ATOMS: atom_id res chain seq x y z
N GLY A 1 -11.27 36.82 23.67
CA GLY A 1 -11.49 36.21 24.98
C GLY A 1 -10.69 34.92 25.14
N THR A 2 -10.35 34.56 26.36
CA THR A 2 -9.55 33.35 26.71
C THR A 2 -10.23 32.03 26.36
N LYS A 3 -11.55 32.02 26.22
CA LYS A 3 -12.34 30.80 25.91
C LYS A 3 -11.91 30.13 24.59
N PRO A 4 -11.90 30.79 23.42
CA PRO A 4 -11.54 30.13 22.16
C PRO A 4 -10.06 29.82 22.04
N VAL A 5 -9.20 30.60 22.71
CA VAL A 5 -7.74 30.47 22.57
C VAL A 5 -7.17 29.41 23.52
N LEU A 6 -7.71 29.27 24.72
CA LEU A 6 -7.18 28.37 25.75
C LEU A 6 -8.16 27.20 26.05
N PHE A 7 -9.39 27.52 26.45
CA PHE A 7 -10.30 26.47 26.95
C PHE A 7 -10.71 25.47 25.87
N TYR A 8 -11.09 25.91 24.67
CA TYR A 8 -11.53 24.98 23.63
C TYR A 8 -10.42 24.06 23.13
N PRO A 9 -9.20 24.55 22.84
CA PRO A 9 -8.08 23.67 22.48
C PRO A 9 -7.73 22.67 23.60
N VAL A 10 -7.63 23.16 24.86
CA VAL A 10 -7.25 22.28 25.98
C VAL A 10 -8.32 21.20 26.22
N LEU A 11 -9.60 21.59 26.29
CA LEU A 11 -10.69 20.61 26.47
C LEU A 11 -10.83 19.68 25.26
N GLY A 12 -10.62 20.19 24.02
CA GLY A 12 -10.63 19.39 22.81
C GLY A 12 -9.53 18.34 22.80
N VAL A 13 -8.30 18.73 23.10
CA VAL A 13 -7.15 17.79 23.19
C VAL A 13 -7.36 16.78 24.31
N LEU A 14 -7.85 17.22 25.47
CA LEU A 14 -8.14 16.32 26.59
C LEU A 14 -9.22 15.29 26.22
N PHE A 15 -10.33 15.75 25.65
CA PHE A 15 -11.42 14.88 25.23
C PHE A 15 -10.99 13.87 24.17
N ILE A 16 -10.27 14.34 23.13
CA ILE A 16 -9.74 13.48 22.06
C ILE A 16 -8.73 12.51 22.65
N GLY A 17 -7.83 12.95 23.51
CA GLY A 17 -6.84 12.09 24.17
C GLY A 17 -7.48 10.98 25.02
N LEU A 18 -8.50 11.32 25.79
CA LEU A 18 -9.27 10.34 26.56
C LEU A 18 -10.04 9.37 25.64
N ALA A 19 -10.68 9.87 24.60
CA ALA A 19 -11.40 9.04 23.62
C ALA A 19 -10.44 8.07 22.91
N ILE A 20 -9.27 8.53 22.46
CA ILE A 20 -8.24 7.67 21.86
C ILE A 20 -7.78 6.62 22.86
N THR A 21 -7.44 7.02 24.08
CA THR A 21 -6.83 6.11 25.07
C THR A 21 -7.80 5.03 25.54
N PHE A 22 -9.05 5.40 25.83
CA PHE A 22 -10.00 4.48 26.47
C PHE A 22 -11.00 3.82 25.51
N VAL A 23 -11.25 4.43 24.33
CA VAL A 23 -12.21 3.91 23.37
C VAL A 23 -11.54 3.30 22.13
N ILE A 24 -10.56 3.98 21.56
CA ILE A 24 -9.93 3.56 20.30
C ILE A 24 -8.77 2.59 20.55
N ASN A 25 -7.88 2.88 21.48
CA ASN A 25 -6.71 2.04 21.74
C ASN A 25 -7.02 0.60 22.17
N PRO A 26 -8.00 0.30 23.03
CA PRO A 26 -8.26 -1.07 23.46
C PRO A 26 -8.61 -2.02 22.31
N PRO A 27 -9.58 -1.72 21.41
CA PRO A 27 -9.87 -2.59 20.28
C PRO A 27 -8.71 -2.68 19.27
N VAL A 28 -7.96 -1.59 19.08
CA VAL A 28 -6.76 -1.61 18.20
C VAL A 28 -5.66 -2.49 18.78
N SER A 29 -5.40 -2.39 20.09
CA SER A 29 -4.46 -3.28 20.78
C SER A 29 -4.89 -4.75 20.74
N ALA A 30 -6.19 -5.02 20.97
CA ALA A 30 -6.71 -6.38 20.89
C ALA A 30 -6.54 -6.98 19.49
N LEU A 31 -6.82 -6.18 18.44
CA LEU A 31 -6.59 -6.58 17.04
C LEU A 31 -5.11 -6.85 16.77
N ASN A 32 -4.21 -5.99 17.23
CA ASN A 32 -2.78 -6.18 17.09
C ASN A 32 -2.30 -7.45 17.80
N HIS A 33 -2.69 -7.69 19.06
CA HIS A 33 -2.33 -8.92 19.77
C HIS A 33 -2.85 -10.16 19.06
N TRP A 34 -4.10 -10.16 18.62
CA TRP A 34 -4.67 -11.26 17.85
C TRP A 34 -3.89 -11.53 16.55
N LEU A 35 -3.51 -10.49 15.83
CA LEU A 35 -2.68 -10.61 14.62
C LEU A 35 -1.30 -11.19 14.95
N MET A 36 -0.67 -10.74 16.03
CA MET A 36 0.64 -11.20 16.46
C MET A 36 0.62 -12.70 16.86
N ASP A 37 -0.35 -13.09 17.68
CA ASP A 37 -0.54 -14.47 18.09
C ASP A 37 -0.82 -15.38 16.88
N SER A 38 -1.65 -14.88 15.94
CA SER A 38 -1.94 -15.56 14.68
C SER A 38 -0.68 -15.73 13.83
N LEU A 39 0.13 -14.67 13.67
CA LEU A 39 1.37 -14.71 12.88
C LEU A 39 2.42 -15.67 13.47
N GLN A 40 2.56 -15.72 14.80
CA GLN A 40 3.50 -16.61 15.46
C GLN A 40 3.11 -18.08 15.30
N SER A 41 1.81 -18.36 15.23
CA SER A 41 1.27 -19.71 15.01
C SER A 41 1.20 -20.13 13.55
N MET A 42 1.34 -19.19 12.62
CA MET A 42 1.19 -19.43 11.17
C MET A 42 2.48 -19.97 10.54
N GLY A 43 2.32 -21.02 9.72
CA GLY A 43 3.38 -21.49 8.82
C GLY A 43 3.60 -20.52 7.64
N THR A 44 4.66 -20.78 6.86
CA THR A 44 5.05 -19.91 5.72
C THR A 44 3.92 -19.65 4.75
N THR A 45 3.11 -20.66 4.42
CA THR A 45 1.96 -20.52 3.49
C THR A 45 0.95 -19.49 3.98
N SER A 46 0.64 -19.49 5.27
CA SER A 46 -0.31 -18.54 5.85
C SER A 46 0.23 -17.12 5.90
N ARG A 47 1.55 -16.95 6.12
CA ARG A 47 2.23 -15.66 6.04
C ARG A 47 2.17 -15.09 4.62
N VAL A 48 2.41 -15.90 3.60
CA VAL A 48 2.30 -15.50 2.19
C VAL A 48 0.89 -15.04 1.85
N LEU A 49 -0.14 -15.77 2.34
CA LEU A 49 -1.54 -15.38 2.15
C LEU A 49 -1.84 -14.04 2.83
N LEU A 50 -1.32 -13.81 4.01
CA LEU A 50 -1.43 -12.52 4.71
C LEU A 50 -0.78 -11.39 3.88
N GLY A 51 0.41 -11.62 3.35
CA GLY A 51 1.08 -10.67 2.47
C GLY A 51 0.27 -10.35 1.22
N LEU A 52 -0.36 -11.38 0.61
CA LEU A 52 -1.27 -11.21 -0.51
C LEU A 52 -2.46 -10.31 -0.14
N ILE A 53 -3.09 -10.56 1.01
CA ILE A 53 -4.24 -9.78 1.48
C ILE A 53 -3.84 -8.33 1.74
N PHE A 54 -2.80 -8.08 2.54
CA PHE A 54 -2.37 -6.72 2.85
C PHE A 54 -1.88 -5.96 1.61
N GLY A 55 -1.13 -6.62 0.73
CA GLY A 55 -0.74 -6.03 -0.54
C GLY A 55 -1.94 -5.65 -1.41
N ALA A 56 -2.91 -6.56 -1.54
CA ALA A 56 -4.13 -6.31 -2.30
C ALA A 56 -4.96 -5.15 -1.72
N MET A 57 -5.12 -5.08 -0.39
CA MET A 57 -5.84 -4.00 0.29
C MET A 57 -5.28 -2.61 -0.07
N MET A 58 -3.99 -2.49 -0.33
CA MET A 58 -3.37 -1.22 -0.72
C MET A 58 -3.89 -0.68 -2.05
N SER A 59 -4.46 -1.55 -2.90
CA SER A 59 -4.88 -1.22 -4.27
C SER A 59 -6.40 -1.18 -4.45
N VAL A 60 -7.19 -1.59 -3.46
CA VAL A 60 -8.67 -1.64 -3.57
C VAL A 60 -9.25 -0.25 -3.77
N ASP A 61 -8.78 0.73 -3.01
CA ASP A 61 -9.28 2.10 -2.99
C ASP A 61 -8.17 3.17 -3.04
N MET A 62 -6.90 2.75 -3.25
CA MET A 62 -5.72 3.59 -3.56
C MET A 62 -5.57 4.83 -2.67
N GLY A 63 -5.70 4.67 -1.36
CA GLY A 63 -5.60 5.74 -0.35
C GLY A 63 -6.89 5.95 0.44
N GLY A 64 -7.95 5.20 0.13
CA GLY A 64 -9.21 5.19 0.86
C GLY A 64 -9.16 4.37 2.16
N PRO A 65 -10.35 4.03 2.73
CA PRO A 65 -10.46 3.36 4.02
C PRO A 65 -9.76 2.00 4.10
N VAL A 66 -9.85 1.17 3.04
CA VAL A 66 -9.25 -0.17 3.01
C VAL A 66 -7.72 -0.08 2.98
N ASN A 67 -7.17 0.80 2.13
CA ASN A 67 -5.75 1.11 2.08
C ASN A 67 -5.26 1.61 3.44
N LYS A 68 -5.95 2.56 4.07
CA LYS A 68 -5.56 3.10 5.36
C LYS A 68 -5.67 2.07 6.49
N ALA A 69 -6.64 1.15 6.43
CA ALA A 69 -6.72 0.05 7.40
C ALA A 69 -5.47 -0.85 7.32
N ALA A 70 -5.06 -1.27 6.13
CA ALA A 70 -3.83 -2.04 5.95
C ALA A 70 -2.59 -1.27 6.45
N TYR A 71 -2.51 0.03 6.14
CA TYR A 71 -1.42 0.90 6.59
C TYR A 71 -1.37 1.03 8.13
N VAL A 72 -2.51 1.25 8.79
CA VAL A 72 -2.59 1.37 10.25
C VAL A 72 -2.21 0.06 10.93
N ILE A 73 -2.65 -1.08 10.39
CA ILE A 73 -2.25 -2.41 10.90
C ILE A 73 -0.75 -2.61 10.72
N GLY A 74 -0.20 -2.30 9.54
CA GLY A 74 1.24 -2.41 9.27
C GLY A 74 2.09 -1.55 10.20
N THR A 75 1.70 -0.29 10.43
CA THR A 75 2.39 0.62 11.35
C THR A 75 2.24 0.18 12.80
N GLY A 76 1.08 -0.34 13.19
CA GLY A 76 0.87 -0.94 14.53
C GLY A 76 1.77 -2.14 14.77
N ALA A 77 1.95 -3.00 13.77
CA ALA A 77 2.85 -4.16 13.84
C ALA A 77 4.32 -3.77 14.05
N LEU A 78 4.75 -2.61 13.56
CA LEU A 78 6.10 -2.08 13.84
C LEU A 78 6.35 -1.89 15.34
N ALA A 79 5.35 -1.44 16.07
CA ALA A 79 5.46 -1.21 17.53
C ALA A 79 5.64 -2.52 18.32
N THR A 80 5.20 -3.64 17.77
CA THR A 80 5.32 -4.98 18.36
C THR A 80 6.50 -5.79 17.84
N GLY A 81 7.29 -5.21 16.92
CA GLY A 81 8.47 -5.86 16.35
C GLY A 81 8.20 -6.72 15.11
N GLU A 82 6.96 -6.72 14.60
CA GLU A 82 6.61 -7.44 13.37
C GLU A 82 6.80 -6.55 12.14
N TYR A 83 7.94 -6.71 11.52
CA TYR A 83 8.36 -5.87 10.39
C TYR A 83 7.91 -6.39 9.02
N GLY A 84 7.47 -7.65 8.93
CA GLY A 84 7.05 -8.29 7.68
C GLY A 84 5.76 -7.71 7.11
N ILE A 85 4.78 -7.41 7.97
CA ILE A 85 3.49 -6.84 7.55
C ILE A 85 3.69 -5.48 6.87
N MET A 86 4.49 -4.61 7.50
CA MET A 86 4.74 -3.28 6.92
C MET A 86 5.51 -3.38 5.59
N ALA A 87 6.42 -4.35 5.44
CA ALA A 87 7.09 -4.61 4.17
C ALA A 87 6.08 -5.01 3.09
N ALA A 88 5.14 -5.90 3.38
CA ALA A 88 4.10 -6.31 2.43
C ALA A 88 3.16 -5.15 2.06
N VAL A 89 2.74 -4.35 3.04
CA VAL A 89 1.90 -3.14 2.85
C VAL A 89 2.59 -2.14 1.94
N MET A 90 3.85 -1.79 2.22
CA MET A 90 4.56 -0.81 1.41
C MET A 90 4.86 -1.35 0.01
N ALA A 91 5.26 -2.63 -0.13
CA ALA A 91 5.47 -3.25 -1.43
C ALA A 91 4.18 -3.21 -2.27
N GLY A 92 3.04 -3.59 -1.69
CA GLY A 92 1.74 -3.54 -2.36
C GLY A 92 1.32 -2.15 -2.78
N GLY A 93 1.52 -1.14 -1.91
CA GLY A 93 1.14 0.24 -2.20
C GLY A 93 2.01 0.95 -3.23
N MET A 94 3.23 0.48 -3.47
CA MET A 94 4.09 0.99 -4.53
C MET A 94 3.68 0.50 -5.92
N VAL A 95 3.01 -0.65 -6.02
CA VAL A 95 2.66 -1.31 -7.29
C VAL A 95 1.71 -0.52 -8.17
N PRO A 96 0.56 0.03 -7.72
CA PRO A 96 -0.40 0.67 -8.61
C PRO A 96 0.18 1.80 -9.45
N PRO A 97 0.86 2.80 -8.89
CA PRO A 97 1.44 3.87 -9.70
C PRO A 97 2.58 3.35 -10.59
N LEU A 98 3.43 2.42 -10.12
CA LEU A 98 4.50 1.85 -10.95
C LEU A 98 3.93 1.04 -12.12
N ALA A 99 2.88 0.25 -11.92
CA ALA A 99 2.23 -0.51 -12.97
C ALA A 99 1.63 0.41 -14.04
N ILE A 100 0.98 1.51 -13.63
CA ILE A 100 0.44 2.52 -14.55
C ILE A 100 1.57 3.20 -15.30
N ALA A 101 2.65 3.60 -14.63
CA ALA A 101 3.82 4.20 -15.26
C ALA A 101 4.42 3.28 -16.33
N LEU A 102 4.63 2.00 -15.99
CA LEU A 102 5.08 0.99 -16.96
C LEU A 102 4.11 0.83 -18.11
N CYS A 103 2.81 0.71 -17.82
CA CYS A 103 1.81 0.47 -18.84
C CYS A 103 1.67 1.67 -19.81
N THR A 104 1.70 2.90 -19.33
CA THR A 104 1.66 4.11 -20.16
C THR A 104 2.93 4.27 -21.00
N THR A 105 4.07 3.76 -20.53
CA THR A 105 5.35 3.80 -21.24
C THR A 105 5.43 2.73 -22.33
N PHE A 106 5.14 1.46 -21.98
CA PHE A 106 5.32 0.34 -22.90
C PHE A 106 4.13 0.05 -23.80
N PHE A 107 2.92 0.49 -23.42
CA PHE A 107 1.68 0.30 -24.17
C PHE A 107 0.97 1.64 -24.45
N PRO A 108 1.65 2.63 -25.05
CA PRO A 108 1.12 4.00 -25.20
C PRO A 108 -0.15 4.08 -26.05
N SER A 109 -0.37 3.10 -26.95
CA SER A 109 -1.58 3.06 -27.80
C SER A 109 -2.88 2.83 -27.03
N ARG A 110 -2.83 2.49 -25.77
CA ARG A 110 -3.98 2.23 -24.89
C ARG A 110 -4.35 3.42 -23.99
N PHE A 111 -3.60 4.49 -24.10
CA PHE A 111 -3.73 5.68 -23.26
C PHE A 111 -3.78 6.95 -24.09
N THR A 112 -4.55 7.91 -23.64
CA THR A 112 -4.58 9.26 -24.23
C THR A 112 -3.24 9.97 -24.00
N GLU A 113 -2.98 11.04 -24.73
CA GLU A 113 -1.76 11.83 -24.54
C GLU A 113 -1.67 12.43 -23.14
N ALA A 114 -2.79 12.87 -22.58
CA ALA A 114 -2.87 13.38 -21.21
C ALA A 114 -2.55 12.30 -20.17
N GLU A 115 -3.12 11.09 -20.31
CA GLU A 115 -2.81 9.95 -19.45
C GLU A 115 -1.33 9.56 -19.52
N ARG A 116 -0.73 9.56 -20.71
CA ARG A 116 0.70 9.24 -20.88
C ARG A 116 1.60 10.24 -20.17
N LYS A 117 1.31 11.54 -20.29
CA LYS A 117 2.06 12.60 -19.60
C LYS A 117 1.94 12.46 -18.08
N SER A 118 0.74 12.22 -17.58
CA SER A 118 0.48 11.97 -16.15
C SER A 118 1.10 10.65 -15.67
N GLY A 119 1.12 9.62 -16.51
CA GLY A 119 1.69 8.32 -16.21
C GLY A 119 3.18 8.34 -15.85
N ILE A 120 3.95 9.24 -16.47
CA ILE A 120 5.40 9.39 -16.16
C ILE A 120 5.62 9.81 -14.70
N THR A 121 4.76 10.70 -14.18
CA THR A 121 4.85 11.15 -12.78
C THR A 121 4.68 9.99 -11.80
N ASN A 122 3.95 8.96 -12.19
CA ASN A 122 3.70 7.79 -11.37
C ASN A 122 4.95 6.94 -11.09
N TYR A 123 6.04 7.07 -11.86
CA TYR A 123 7.33 6.48 -11.47
C TYR A 123 7.82 7.05 -10.14
N ILE A 124 7.80 8.38 -10.02
CA ILE A 124 8.25 9.06 -8.79
C ILE A 124 7.28 8.76 -7.64
N MET A 125 5.97 8.85 -7.89
CA MET A 125 4.96 8.58 -6.88
C MET A 125 5.05 7.14 -6.36
N GLY A 126 5.16 6.15 -7.26
CA GLY A 126 5.28 4.75 -6.88
C GLY A 126 6.57 4.44 -6.12
N LEU A 127 7.70 4.98 -6.56
CA LEU A 127 8.97 4.85 -5.83
C LEU A 127 8.92 5.52 -4.45
N SER A 128 8.10 6.53 -4.26
CA SER A 128 7.92 7.24 -2.98
C SER A 128 6.83 6.64 -2.08
N PHE A 129 6.21 5.53 -2.47
CA PHE A 129 5.06 4.92 -1.78
C PHE A 129 3.84 5.85 -1.74
N ILE A 130 3.54 6.54 -2.84
CA ILE A 130 2.36 7.40 -2.99
C ILE A 130 1.37 6.69 -3.92
N THR A 131 0.54 5.83 -3.36
CA THR A 131 -0.43 5.00 -4.09
C THR A 131 -1.47 5.84 -4.83
N GLU A 132 -1.78 7.01 -4.29
CA GLU A 132 -2.76 7.97 -4.80
C GLU A 132 -2.48 8.45 -6.24
N GLY A 133 -1.25 8.31 -6.72
CA GLY A 133 -0.91 8.60 -8.13
C GLY A 133 -1.70 7.79 -9.14
N ALA A 134 -2.20 6.63 -8.74
CA ALA A 134 -3.02 5.76 -9.59
C ALA A 134 -4.51 6.18 -9.64
N ILE A 135 -4.98 7.04 -8.73
CA ILE A 135 -6.41 7.41 -8.60
C ILE A 135 -7.00 7.95 -9.91
N PRO A 136 -6.38 8.89 -10.63
CA PRO A 136 -6.97 9.40 -11.87
C PRO A 136 -7.25 8.32 -12.92
N PHE A 137 -6.39 7.31 -12.98
CA PHE A 137 -6.52 6.17 -13.90
C PHE A 137 -7.60 5.19 -13.43
N ALA A 138 -7.66 4.93 -12.14
CA ALA A 138 -8.70 4.09 -11.55
C ALA A 138 -10.09 4.75 -11.66
N ALA A 139 -10.18 6.06 -11.49
CA ALA A 139 -11.43 6.81 -11.66
C ALA A 139 -11.91 6.82 -13.13
N ALA A 140 -10.99 6.88 -14.08
CA ALA A 140 -11.33 6.86 -15.51
C ALA A 140 -11.75 5.46 -16.02
N ASP A 141 -11.17 4.40 -15.48
CA ASP A 141 -11.43 3.01 -15.92
C ASP A 141 -11.29 2.02 -14.75
N PRO A 142 -12.22 2.06 -13.77
CA PRO A 142 -12.11 1.27 -12.55
C PRO A 142 -12.17 -0.25 -12.81
N VAL A 143 -12.97 -0.67 -13.78
CA VAL A 143 -13.19 -2.09 -14.09
C VAL A 143 -11.92 -2.80 -14.57
N ARG A 144 -10.99 -2.07 -15.19
CA ARG A 144 -9.74 -2.64 -15.70
C ARG A 144 -8.55 -2.33 -14.79
N VAL A 145 -8.48 -1.11 -14.27
CA VAL A 145 -7.34 -0.66 -13.46
C VAL A 145 -7.34 -1.32 -12.09
N LEU A 146 -8.48 -1.35 -11.39
CA LEU A 146 -8.51 -1.90 -10.03
C LEU A 146 -8.14 -3.38 -9.98
N PRO A 147 -8.72 -4.30 -10.78
CA PRO A 147 -8.34 -5.71 -10.72
C PRO A 147 -6.87 -5.95 -11.05
N ALA A 148 -6.34 -5.24 -12.07
CA ALA A 148 -4.94 -5.36 -12.45
C ALA A 148 -4.01 -4.95 -11.29
N CYS A 149 -4.30 -3.81 -10.66
CA CYS A 149 -3.52 -3.31 -9.54
C CYS A 149 -3.64 -4.21 -8.28
N ILE A 150 -4.85 -4.71 -7.98
CA ILE A 150 -5.09 -5.60 -6.83
C ILE A 150 -4.29 -6.89 -6.96
N ILE A 151 -4.31 -7.52 -8.15
CA ILE A 151 -3.54 -8.76 -8.40
C ILE A 151 -2.05 -8.50 -8.28
N GLY A 152 -1.53 -7.44 -8.91
CA GLY A 152 -0.10 -7.12 -8.84
C GLY A 152 0.36 -6.72 -7.45
N ALA A 153 -0.41 -5.91 -6.73
CA ALA A 153 -0.09 -5.48 -5.37
C ALA A 153 -0.16 -6.66 -4.38
N GLY A 154 -1.17 -7.52 -4.51
CA GLY A 154 -1.26 -8.76 -3.75
C GLY A 154 -0.05 -9.67 -4.00
N THR A 155 0.36 -9.80 -5.27
CA THR A 155 1.56 -10.58 -5.64
C THR A 155 2.83 -10.01 -4.99
N ALA A 156 3.01 -8.69 -5.03
CA ALA A 156 4.16 -8.04 -4.40
C ALA A 156 4.19 -8.26 -2.88
N GLY A 157 3.04 -8.13 -2.21
CA GLY A 157 2.91 -8.39 -0.78
C GLY A 157 3.17 -9.86 -0.43
N ALA A 158 2.63 -10.79 -1.21
CA ALA A 158 2.87 -12.22 -1.05
C ALA A 158 4.35 -12.60 -1.19
N LEU A 159 5.01 -12.08 -2.23
CA LEU A 159 6.45 -12.31 -2.45
C LEU A 159 7.31 -11.67 -1.37
N SER A 160 6.96 -10.47 -0.90
CA SER A 160 7.66 -9.82 0.21
C SER A 160 7.65 -10.69 1.47
N MET A 161 6.50 -11.28 1.80
CA MET A 161 6.37 -12.21 2.93
C MET A 161 7.07 -13.55 2.67
N PHE A 162 6.99 -14.08 1.44
CA PHE A 162 7.68 -15.30 1.05
C PHE A 162 9.21 -15.20 1.18
N PHE A 163 9.76 -14.04 0.82
CA PHE A 163 11.19 -13.75 0.92
C PHE A 163 11.61 -13.22 2.31
N GLU A 164 10.69 -13.26 3.28
CA GLU A 164 10.94 -12.79 4.64
C GLU A 164 11.50 -11.35 4.68
N CYS A 165 11.02 -10.50 3.78
CA CYS A 165 11.39 -9.08 3.78
C CYS A 165 10.85 -8.40 5.02
N THR A 166 11.67 -7.55 5.65
CA THR A 166 11.30 -6.79 6.84
C THR A 166 11.52 -5.31 6.61
N LEU A 167 10.61 -4.47 7.09
CA LEU A 167 10.70 -3.02 6.98
C LEU A 167 10.46 -2.38 8.34
N ARG A 168 11.42 -1.57 8.80
CA ARG A 168 11.37 -0.89 10.11
C ARG A 168 10.90 0.56 10.02
N ALA A 169 10.52 1.03 8.85
CA ALA A 169 10.01 2.37 8.64
C ALA A 169 8.52 2.35 8.25
N PRO A 170 7.70 3.30 8.73
CA PRO A 170 6.27 3.33 8.39
C PRO A 170 6.01 3.85 6.98
N HIS A 171 6.94 4.58 6.38
CA HIS A 171 6.79 5.20 5.07
C HIS A 171 8.15 5.48 4.44
N GLY A 172 8.16 5.83 3.14
CA GLY A 172 9.36 6.33 2.45
C GLY A 172 9.70 5.64 1.13
N GLY A 173 9.06 4.51 0.80
CA GLY A 173 9.29 3.83 -0.47
C GLY A 173 10.75 3.43 -0.68
N ILE A 174 11.34 3.83 -1.81
CA ILE A 174 12.72 3.50 -2.14
C ILE A 174 13.75 4.14 -1.21
N PHE A 175 13.40 5.26 -0.56
CA PHE A 175 14.33 5.99 0.32
C PHE A 175 14.64 5.25 1.62
N VAL A 176 13.79 4.31 2.03
CA VAL A 176 13.99 3.50 3.22
C VAL A 176 14.53 2.08 2.93
N VAL A 177 14.86 1.80 1.68
CA VAL A 177 15.47 0.51 1.26
C VAL A 177 16.67 0.10 2.12
N PRO A 178 17.57 1.01 2.57
CA PRO A 178 18.66 0.64 3.48
C PRO A 178 18.23 0.06 4.82
N THR A 179 16.96 0.28 5.23
CA THR A 179 16.41 -0.26 6.49
C THR A 179 15.63 -1.57 6.30
N ILE A 180 15.58 -2.06 5.06
CA ILE A 180 14.82 -3.26 4.69
C ILE A 180 15.71 -4.49 4.84
N GLY A 181 15.19 -5.52 5.51
CA GLY A 181 15.77 -6.85 5.46
C GLY A 181 15.49 -7.48 4.09
N ASN A 182 16.53 -8.08 3.46
CA ASN A 182 16.49 -8.63 2.11
C ASN A 182 16.09 -7.59 1.02
N PRO A 183 16.81 -6.45 0.89
CA PRO A 183 16.39 -5.34 0.06
C PRO A 183 16.29 -5.68 -1.44
N LEU A 184 17.14 -6.56 -1.96
CA LEU A 184 17.11 -6.98 -3.37
C LEU A 184 15.85 -7.81 -3.68
N LEU A 185 15.47 -8.72 -2.78
CA LEU A 185 14.26 -9.54 -2.92
C LEU A 185 13.01 -8.69 -2.73
N TYR A 186 13.08 -7.68 -1.86
CA TYR A 186 12.01 -6.69 -1.70
C TYR A 186 11.77 -5.90 -2.99
N LEU A 187 12.82 -5.36 -3.61
CA LEU A 187 12.72 -4.64 -4.88
C LEU A 187 12.24 -5.57 -6.01
N ALA A 188 12.70 -6.82 -6.03
CA ALA A 188 12.22 -7.83 -6.98
C ALA A 188 10.71 -8.09 -6.80
N SER A 189 10.22 -8.16 -5.56
CA SER A 189 8.78 -8.35 -5.27
C SER A 189 7.93 -7.21 -5.86
N ILE A 190 8.36 -5.96 -5.68
CA ILE A 190 7.70 -4.78 -6.25
C ILE A 190 7.76 -4.80 -7.77
N ALA A 191 8.91 -5.10 -8.35
CA ALA A 191 9.09 -5.15 -9.79
C ALA A 191 8.20 -6.22 -10.43
N ILE A 192 8.18 -7.44 -9.89
CA ILE A 192 7.35 -8.54 -10.35
C ILE A 192 5.86 -8.16 -10.27
N GLY A 193 5.40 -7.65 -9.12
CA GLY A 193 4.02 -7.21 -8.94
C GLY A 193 3.63 -6.11 -9.92
N SER A 194 4.50 -5.13 -10.14
CA SER A 194 4.26 -4.01 -11.06
C SER A 194 4.20 -4.47 -12.53
N VAL A 195 5.06 -5.41 -12.92
CA VAL A 195 5.04 -6.01 -14.27
C VAL A 195 3.78 -6.84 -14.48
N ILE A 196 3.39 -7.65 -13.50
CA ILE A 196 2.15 -8.44 -13.56
C ILE A 196 0.94 -7.51 -13.72
N ALA A 197 0.81 -6.48 -12.89
CA ALA A 197 -0.26 -5.51 -13.00
C ALA A 197 -0.26 -4.78 -14.36
N CYS A 198 0.91 -4.38 -14.84
CA CYS A 198 1.08 -3.75 -16.15
C CYS A 198 0.60 -4.67 -17.28
N ILE A 199 1.01 -5.95 -17.29
CA ILE A 199 0.59 -6.93 -18.29
C ILE A 199 -0.92 -7.13 -18.26
N ILE A 200 -1.50 -7.36 -17.08
CA ILE A 200 -2.94 -7.55 -16.92
C ILE A 200 -3.70 -6.31 -17.41
N LEU A 201 -3.26 -5.11 -17.02
CA LEU A 201 -3.88 -3.87 -17.46
C LEU A 201 -3.77 -3.68 -18.98
N ALA A 202 -2.61 -4.00 -19.56
CA ALA A 202 -2.40 -3.96 -21.00
C ALA A 202 -3.31 -4.95 -21.75
N LEU A 203 -3.58 -6.12 -21.21
CA LEU A 203 -4.49 -7.10 -21.81
C LEU A 203 -5.96 -6.64 -21.72
N LEU A 204 -6.35 -6.08 -20.59
CA LEU A 204 -7.73 -5.66 -20.33
C LEU A 204 -8.10 -4.35 -21.07
N LYS A 205 -7.19 -3.39 -21.15
CA LYS A 205 -7.46 -2.07 -21.74
C LYS A 205 -7.36 -2.14 -23.28
N PRO A 206 -8.44 -1.80 -24.02
CA PRO A 206 -8.40 -1.83 -25.49
C PRO A 206 -7.46 -0.77 -26.05
N SER A 207 -6.90 -1.04 -27.23
CA SER A 207 -6.15 -0.02 -27.95
C SER A 207 -7.08 1.09 -28.41
N LEU A 208 -6.69 2.34 -28.17
CA LEU A 208 -7.35 3.50 -28.75
C LEU A 208 -6.98 3.51 -30.23
N LYS A 209 -7.87 2.99 -31.08
CA LYS A 209 -7.68 3.07 -32.53
C LYS A 209 -7.58 4.55 -32.91
N LYS A 210 -6.55 4.88 -33.71
CA LYS A 210 -6.50 6.12 -34.47
C LYS A 210 -7.59 6.14 -35.55
#